data_391c960a5c925c6820787fe542b5d502
#
_entry.id   391c960a5c925c6820787fe542b5d502
#
_cell.length_a   1.000
_cell.length_b   1.000
_cell.length_c   1.000
_cell.angle_alpha   90.00
_cell.angle_beta   90.00
_cell.angle_gamma   90.00
#
_symmetry.space_group_name_H-M   'P 1'
#
loop_
_entity.id
_entity.type
_entity.pdbx_description
1 polymer ?
#
loop_
_entity_poly.entity_id
_entity_poly.type
_entity_poly.pdbx_seq_one_letter_code
_entity_poly.pdbx_strand_id
1 'polypeptide(L)'
;GLTLALSKGRILKETLPLLETAGINLLEDPDKSRKLIFPTTHKQVRILILRASDVPTYVENGAADIGVAGKDVLMEHGAQNVYEPLDLKIANCKLMTAGKVGMQRPKGRLKIATKYVNLTRQYYASLGEQVDVIKLYGSMELAPLVGLGDYIVDVVDTGNTLRANGLEPLEEICKVSSRLIVNKASFKRKQDLLNPILAQLEKAVAERELAKQSAKLCISIFPFQKNLTPKPFFFC
;
A
#
# COMPACT_ATOMS: atom_id res chain seq x y z
N GLY A 1 26.61 -6.97 -1.41
CA GLY A 1 25.25 -7.39 -1.70
C GLY A 1 24.22 -6.29 -1.45
N LEU A 2 22.97 -6.57 -1.78
CA LEU A 2 21.83 -5.69 -1.58
C LEU A 2 20.95 -6.18 -0.44
N THR A 3 20.44 -5.24 0.33
CA THR A 3 19.45 -5.47 1.38
C THR A 3 18.14 -4.80 0.98
N LEU A 4 17.08 -5.59 0.85
CA LEU A 4 15.73 -5.15 0.47
C LEU A 4 14.81 -5.19 1.69
N ALA A 5 14.19 -4.07 2.04
CA ALA A 5 13.24 -3.97 3.15
C ALA A 5 11.80 -4.10 2.66
N LEU A 6 11.06 -5.04 3.22
CA LEU A 6 9.64 -5.29 2.95
C LEU A 6 8.85 -5.32 4.27
N SER A 7 7.57 -5.05 4.19
CA SER A 7 6.62 -5.28 5.29
C SER A 7 5.75 -6.50 5.05
N LYS A 8 5.34 -7.19 6.13
CA LYS A 8 4.39 -8.31 6.05
C LYS A 8 3.04 -7.88 5.47
N GLY A 9 2.24 -8.86 5.12
CA GLY A 9 0.88 -8.66 4.64
C GLY A 9 0.81 -8.47 3.13
N ARG A 10 -0.06 -7.58 2.69
CA ARG A 10 -0.37 -7.37 1.27
C ARG A 10 0.84 -6.94 0.45
N ILE A 11 1.69 -6.05 0.99
CA ILE A 11 2.92 -5.60 0.31
C ILE A 11 3.83 -6.79 0.02
N LEU A 12 4.11 -7.64 1.01
CA LEU A 12 4.95 -8.83 0.81
C LEU A 12 4.35 -9.75 -0.26
N LYS A 13 3.06 -10.09 -0.12
CA LYS A 13 2.37 -11.01 -1.03
C LYS A 13 2.37 -10.54 -2.48
N GLU A 14 2.21 -9.25 -2.71
CA GLU A 14 2.15 -8.68 -4.05
C GLU A 14 3.53 -8.30 -4.61
N THR A 15 4.53 -8.09 -3.76
CA THR A 15 5.92 -7.82 -4.19
C THR A 15 6.67 -9.09 -4.60
N LEU A 16 6.49 -10.20 -3.90
CA LEU A 16 7.22 -11.44 -4.17
C LEU A 16 7.09 -11.92 -5.62
N PRO A 17 5.91 -11.92 -6.26
CA PRO A 17 5.80 -12.29 -7.68
C PRO A 17 6.59 -11.38 -8.63
N LEU A 18 6.74 -10.11 -8.30
CA LEU A 18 7.57 -9.19 -9.07
C LEU A 18 9.06 -9.50 -8.90
N LEU A 19 9.50 -9.77 -7.68
CA LEU A 19 10.88 -10.14 -7.38
C LEU A 19 11.28 -11.46 -8.06
N GLU A 20 10.35 -12.40 -8.17
CA GLU A 20 10.56 -13.67 -8.88
C GLU A 20 10.97 -13.46 -10.33
N THR A 21 10.41 -12.44 -11.01
CA THR A 21 10.79 -12.11 -12.39
C THR A 21 12.25 -11.68 -12.52
N ALA A 22 12.85 -11.18 -11.44
CA ALA A 22 14.26 -10.82 -11.34
C ALA A 22 15.13 -11.95 -10.75
N GLY A 23 14.59 -13.16 -10.60
CA GLY A 23 15.30 -14.31 -10.04
C GLY A 23 15.50 -14.23 -8.52
N ILE A 24 14.70 -13.43 -7.83
CA ILE A 24 14.79 -13.23 -6.38
C ILE A 24 13.60 -13.92 -5.72
N ASN A 25 13.85 -15.07 -5.11
CA ASN A 25 12.85 -15.84 -4.37
C ASN A 25 13.33 -16.04 -2.93
N LEU A 26 12.39 -16.00 -1.99
CA LEU A 26 12.67 -16.35 -0.61
C LEU A 26 12.97 -17.84 -0.49
N LEU A 27 13.97 -18.20 0.30
CA LEU A 27 14.31 -19.58 0.64
C LEU A 27 13.51 -20.12 1.82
N GLU A 28 12.93 -19.24 2.61
CA GLU A 28 12.10 -19.56 3.78
C GLU A 28 10.82 -18.71 3.76
N ASP A 29 9.74 -19.26 4.31
CA ASP A 29 8.47 -18.54 4.45
C ASP A 29 8.50 -17.62 5.68
N PRO A 30 8.41 -16.28 5.51
CA PRO A 30 8.44 -15.35 6.62
C PRO A 30 7.26 -15.48 7.59
N ASP A 31 6.14 -16.02 7.14
CA ASP A 31 4.96 -16.22 7.98
C ASP A 31 5.11 -17.40 8.95
N LYS A 32 6.02 -18.33 8.62
CA LYS A 32 6.35 -19.51 9.44
C LYS A 32 7.62 -19.33 10.29
N SER A 33 8.23 -18.16 10.24
CA SER A 33 9.52 -17.90 10.91
C SER A 33 9.45 -16.67 11.80
N ARG A 34 10.21 -16.68 12.89
CA ARG A 34 10.45 -15.49 13.73
C ARG A 34 11.66 -14.68 13.28
N LYS A 35 12.38 -15.14 12.28
CA LYS A 35 13.50 -14.41 11.70
C LYS A 35 12.99 -13.10 11.07
N LEU A 36 13.87 -12.12 10.98
CA LEU A 36 13.60 -10.82 10.34
C LEU A 36 14.51 -10.60 9.13
N ILE A 37 15.50 -11.46 8.92
CA ILE A 37 16.43 -11.44 7.80
C ILE A 37 16.32 -12.77 7.07
N PHE A 38 16.05 -12.70 5.77
CA PHE A 38 15.82 -13.85 4.93
C PHE A 38 16.78 -13.86 3.74
N PRO A 39 17.53 -14.96 3.54
CA PRO A 39 18.29 -15.16 2.31
C PRO A 39 17.34 -15.42 1.14
N THR A 40 17.84 -15.14 -0.05
CA THR A 40 17.12 -15.40 -1.31
C THR A 40 17.90 -16.32 -2.23
N THR A 41 17.26 -16.77 -3.32
CA THR A 41 17.93 -17.50 -4.39
C THR A 41 19.01 -16.67 -5.08
N HIS A 42 18.92 -15.36 -5.02
CA HIS A 42 19.96 -14.46 -5.51
C HIS A 42 21.02 -14.25 -4.42
N LYS A 43 22.21 -14.82 -4.59
CA LYS A 43 23.28 -14.86 -3.56
C LYS A 43 23.68 -13.49 -2.98
N GLN A 44 23.45 -12.43 -3.73
CA GLN A 44 23.81 -11.07 -3.32
C GLN A 44 22.63 -10.26 -2.80
N VAL A 45 21.44 -10.85 -2.64
CA VAL A 45 20.23 -10.17 -2.18
C VAL A 45 19.66 -10.87 -0.95
N ARG A 46 19.44 -10.10 0.10
CA ARG A 46 18.71 -10.54 1.28
C ARG A 46 17.51 -9.62 1.55
N ILE A 47 16.51 -10.15 2.21
CA ILE A 47 15.28 -9.43 2.53
C ILE A 47 15.16 -9.23 4.03
N LEU A 48 14.88 -7.98 4.44
CA LEU A 48 14.48 -7.63 5.80
C LEU A 48 12.96 -7.54 5.85
N ILE A 49 12.38 -8.08 6.91
CA ILE A 49 10.95 -7.94 7.18
C ILE A 49 10.76 -6.96 8.34
N LEU A 50 10.14 -5.84 8.05
CA LEU A 50 9.97 -4.69 8.95
C LEU A 50 8.50 -4.29 9.06
N ARG A 51 8.19 -3.39 10.00
CA ARG A 51 6.93 -2.64 9.96
C ARG A 51 6.93 -1.68 8.78
N ALA A 52 5.78 -1.52 8.14
CA ALA A 52 5.64 -0.64 6.97
C ALA A 52 6.13 0.79 7.23
N SER A 53 5.84 1.33 8.41
CA SER A 53 6.26 2.67 8.83
C SER A 53 7.78 2.83 8.99
N ASP A 54 8.50 1.74 9.19
CA ASP A 54 9.95 1.78 9.42
C ASP A 54 10.77 1.60 8.14
N VAL A 55 10.16 1.08 7.07
CA VAL A 55 10.85 0.84 5.79
C VAL A 55 11.55 2.10 5.27
N PRO A 56 10.91 3.27 5.18
CA PRO A 56 11.59 4.49 4.72
C PRO A 56 12.81 4.86 5.56
N THR A 57 12.73 4.72 6.89
CA THR A 57 13.83 5.01 7.80
C THR A 57 15.04 4.12 7.55
N TYR A 58 14.82 2.82 7.36
CA TYR A 58 15.90 1.87 7.06
C TYR A 58 16.59 2.18 5.73
N VAL A 59 15.82 2.53 4.70
CA VAL A 59 16.36 2.88 3.39
C VAL A 59 17.05 4.23 3.43
N GLU A 60 16.46 5.23 4.06
CA GLU A 60 17.05 6.58 4.16
C GLU A 60 18.41 6.58 4.85
N ASN A 61 18.57 5.76 5.89
CA ASN A 61 19.81 5.63 6.65
C ASN A 61 20.79 4.58 6.09
N GLY A 62 20.46 3.92 5.00
CA GLY A 62 21.33 2.95 4.32
C GLY A 62 21.43 1.59 5.02
N ALA A 63 20.60 1.31 6.03
CA ALA A 63 20.48 -0.02 6.62
C ALA A 63 19.84 -1.02 5.64
N ALA A 64 18.98 -0.52 4.76
CA ALA A 64 18.55 -1.22 3.56
C ALA A 64 18.95 -0.39 2.32
N ASP A 65 19.27 -1.05 1.24
CA ASP A 65 19.60 -0.41 -0.04
C ASP A 65 18.35 -0.05 -0.82
N ILE A 66 17.35 -0.92 -0.74
CA ILE A 66 16.05 -0.84 -1.43
C ILE A 66 14.95 -1.10 -0.41
N GLY A 67 13.78 -0.53 -0.65
CA GLY A 67 12.59 -0.84 0.11
C GLY A 67 11.32 -0.77 -0.73
N VAL A 68 10.27 -1.37 -0.25
CA VAL A 68 8.92 -1.21 -0.80
C VAL A 68 8.03 -0.62 0.28
N ALA A 69 7.44 0.52 -0.02
CA ALA A 69 6.57 1.24 0.90
C ALA A 69 5.37 1.85 0.17
N GLY A 70 4.23 1.90 0.82
CA GLY A 70 3.07 2.62 0.32
C GLY A 70 3.36 4.11 0.17
N LYS A 71 2.80 4.74 -0.86
CA LYS A 71 2.95 6.19 -1.08
C LYS A 71 2.45 7.01 0.11
N ASP A 72 1.44 6.52 0.81
CA ASP A 72 0.93 7.08 2.07
C ASP A 72 2.01 7.17 3.15
N VAL A 73 2.73 6.07 3.36
CA VAL A 73 3.84 6.00 4.32
C VAL A 73 4.99 6.93 3.92
N LEU A 74 5.33 6.96 2.63
CA LEU A 74 6.39 7.83 2.12
C LEU A 74 6.06 9.31 2.29
N MET A 75 4.83 9.71 1.99
CA MET A 75 4.38 11.10 2.15
C MET A 75 4.33 11.51 3.62
N GLU A 76 3.83 10.63 4.51
CA GLU A 76 3.80 10.91 5.94
C GLU A 76 5.20 11.02 6.55
N HIS A 77 6.13 10.16 6.12
CA HIS A 77 7.52 10.15 6.59
C HIS A 77 8.31 11.37 6.09
N GLY A 78 8.07 11.79 4.85
CA GLY A 78 8.83 12.88 4.21
C GLY A 78 10.28 12.51 3.92
N ALA A 79 10.56 11.27 3.53
CA ALA A 79 11.90 10.76 3.25
C ALA A 79 12.65 11.64 2.22
N GLN A 80 13.86 12.11 2.59
CA GLN A 80 14.64 13.05 1.78
C GLN A 80 15.83 12.41 1.05
N ASN A 81 16.41 11.36 1.64
CA ASN A 81 17.63 10.72 1.12
C ASN A 81 17.34 9.42 0.36
N VAL A 82 16.20 9.33 -0.26
CA VAL A 82 15.79 8.20 -1.10
C VAL A 82 15.37 8.68 -2.48
N TYR A 83 15.56 7.80 -3.48
CA TYR A 83 14.92 7.89 -4.78
C TYR A 83 13.68 7.00 -4.79
N GLU A 84 12.69 7.38 -5.57
CA GLU A 84 11.46 6.63 -5.83
C GLU A 84 11.37 6.29 -7.32
N PRO A 85 12.18 5.34 -7.82
CA PRO A 85 12.32 5.13 -9.26
C PRO A 85 11.13 4.45 -9.91
N LEU A 86 10.28 3.74 -9.14
CA LEU A 86 9.24 2.89 -9.71
C LEU A 86 7.97 2.86 -8.84
N ASP A 87 6.84 3.12 -9.48
CA ASP A 87 5.52 2.77 -8.96
C ASP A 87 5.25 1.30 -9.30
N LEU A 88 5.17 0.45 -8.29
CA LEU A 88 4.96 -0.99 -8.48
C LEU A 88 3.53 -1.35 -8.86
N LYS A 89 2.59 -0.41 -8.76
CA LYS A 89 1.17 -0.62 -9.07
C LYS A 89 0.54 -1.78 -8.29
N ILE A 90 0.99 -2.00 -7.08
CA ILE A 90 0.52 -3.03 -6.15
C ILE A 90 0.00 -2.41 -4.86
N ALA A 91 -0.73 -3.23 -4.08
CA ALA A 91 -1.36 -2.82 -2.83
C ALA A 91 -2.15 -1.51 -2.99
N ASN A 92 -2.89 -1.39 -4.10
CA ASN A 92 -3.66 -0.21 -4.42
C ASN A 92 -4.78 -0.01 -3.40
N CYS A 93 -4.88 1.21 -2.89
CA CYS A 93 -5.92 1.65 -1.97
C CYS A 93 -6.11 3.16 -2.10
N LYS A 94 -6.94 3.72 -1.24
CA LYS A 94 -7.20 5.16 -1.18
C LYS A 94 -6.98 5.65 0.23
N LEU A 95 -6.38 6.81 0.39
CA LEU A 95 -6.39 7.53 1.65
C LEU A 95 -7.68 8.34 1.72
N MET A 96 -8.49 8.10 2.73
CA MET A 96 -9.83 8.66 2.86
C MET A 96 -10.08 9.19 4.26
N THR A 97 -10.97 10.16 4.34
CA THR A 97 -11.66 10.48 5.59
C THR A 97 -12.82 9.52 5.78
N ALA A 98 -13.12 9.16 7.00
CA ALA A 98 -14.26 8.31 7.35
C ALA A 98 -14.89 8.75 8.69
N GLY A 99 -16.17 8.46 8.86
CA GLY A 99 -16.92 8.77 10.07
C GLY A 99 -18.09 7.83 10.25
N LYS A 100 -18.87 8.02 11.33
CA LYS A 100 -20.07 7.23 11.61
C LYS A 100 -21.09 7.39 10.49
N VAL A 101 -21.71 6.28 10.10
CA VAL A 101 -22.82 6.29 9.13
C VAL A 101 -23.93 7.23 9.59
N GLY A 102 -24.37 8.10 8.67
CA GLY A 102 -25.46 9.04 8.91
C GLY A 102 -25.13 10.21 9.84
N MET A 103 -23.90 10.34 10.31
CA MET A 103 -23.51 11.45 11.17
C MET A 103 -23.36 12.73 10.34
N GLN A 104 -24.01 13.79 10.79
CA GLN A 104 -23.77 15.11 10.22
C GLN A 104 -22.41 15.65 10.62
N ARG A 105 -21.77 16.40 9.73
CA ARG A 105 -20.51 17.05 10.04
C ARG A 105 -20.64 17.91 11.29
N PRO A 106 -19.79 17.71 12.30
CA PRO A 106 -19.77 18.55 13.49
C PRO A 106 -19.55 20.03 13.16
N LYS A 107 -20.17 20.88 13.89
CA LYS A 107 -19.93 22.34 13.83
C LYS A 107 -18.61 22.66 14.53
N GLY A 108 -17.84 23.56 13.94
CA GLY A 108 -16.57 24.00 14.50
C GLY A 108 -15.40 23.14 14.10
N ARG A 109 -14.38 23.09 14.96
CA ARG A 109 -13.11 22.45 14.68
C ARG A 109 -13.20 20.93 14.80
N LEU A 110 -12.91 20.22 13.72
CA LEU A 110 -12.94 18.76 13.67
C LEU A 110 -11.79 18.15 14.48
N LYS A 111 -12.09 17.08 15.20
CA LYS A 111 -11.10 16.18 15.81
C LYS A 111 -10.93 14.95 14.94
N ILE A 112 -9.71 14.71 14.49
CA ILE A 112 -9.39 13.61 13.57
C ILE A 112 -8.35 12.70 14.19
N ALA A 113 -8.72 11.44 14.36
CA ALA A 113 -7.81 10.40 14.83
C ALA A 113 -7.18 9.70 13.64
N THR A 114 -5.85 9.60 13.61
CA THR A 114 -5.12 9.04 12.48
C THR A 114 -3.67 8.71 12.84
N LYS A 115 -3.08 7.80 12.10
CA LYS A 115 -1.62 7.64 12.07
C LYS A 115 -0.92 8.59 11.09
N TYR A 116 -1.68 9.21 10.17
CA TYR A 116 -1.19 10.11 9.12
C TYR A 116 -1.34 11.58 9.55
N VAL A 117 -0.62 11.97 10.59
CA VAL A 117 -0.75 13.30 11.21
C VAL A 117 -0.37 14.42 10.25
N ASN A 118 0.78 14.28 9.56
CA ASN A 118 1.28 15.29 8.64
C ASN A 118 0.40 15.42 7.40
N LEU A 119 0.03 14.30 6.79
CA LEU A 119 -0.87 14.28 5.63
C LEU A 119 -2.23 14.88 5.95
N THR A 120 -2.79 14.55 7.11
CA THR A 120 -4.09 15.06 7.54
C THR A 120 -4.05 16.57 7.72
N ARG A 121 -3.02 17.11 8.37
CA ARG A 121 -2.84 18.55 8.52
C ARG A 121 -2.70 19.25 7.18
N GLN A 122 -1.90 18.72 6.27
CA GLN A 122 -1.71 19.27 4.93
C GLN A 122 -3.00 19.27 4.12
N TYR A 123 -3.76 18.18 4.19
CA TYR A 123 -5.03 18.06 3.48
C TYR A 123 -6.03 19.14 3.94
N TYR A 124 -6.27 19.26 5.24
CA TYR A 124 -7.20 20.25 5.74
C TYR A 124 -6.71 21.69 5.58
N ALA A 125 -5.40 21.91 5.69
CA ALA A 125 -4.81 23.21 5.38
C ALA A 125 -5.05 23.62 3.92
N SER A 126 -5.01 22.67 2.98
CA SER A 126 -5.31 22.91 1.57
C SER A 126 -6.78 23.31 1.34
N LEU A 127 -7.67 22.92 2.23
CA LEU A 127 -9.08 23.31 2.23
C LEU A 127 -9.35 24.61 3.03
N GLY A 128 -8.32 25.22 3.60
CA GLY A 128 -8.45 26.39 4.46
C GLY A 128 -9.02 26.09 5.85
N GLU A 129 -8.96 24.82 6.28
CA GLU A 129 -9.52 24.36 7.55
C GLU A 129 -8.42 24.00 8.56
N GLN A 130 -8.68 24.35 9.83
CA GLN A 130 -7.87 23.88 10.95
C GLN A 130 -8.58 22.72 11.65
N VAL A 131 -7.82 21.68 11.97
CA VAL A 131 -8.30 20.49 12.66
C VAL A 131 -7.43 20.14 13.84
N ASP A 132 -8.00 19.46 14.82
CA ASP A 132 -7.26 18.86 15.93
C ASP A 132 -6.94 17.41 15.55
N VAL A 133 -5.65 17.07 15.45
CA VAL A 133 -5.20 15.74 15.06
C VAL A 133 -4.76 14.97 16.28
N ILE A 134 -5.32 13.77 16.45
CA ILE A 134 -5.02 12.83 17.52
C ILE A 134 -4.26 11.66 16.89
N LYS A 135 -3.01 11.48 17.26
CA LYS A 135 -2.19 10.40 16.73
C LYS A 135 -2.55 9.06 17.35
N LEU A 136 -2.88 8.11 16.49
CA LEU A 136 -3.05 6.70 16.82
C LEU A 136 -2.08 5.84 16.01
N TYR A 137 -1.86 4.61 16.49
CA TYR A 137 -0.94 3.67 15.83
C TYR A 137 -1.67 2.50 15.16
N GLY A 138 -2.93 2.27 15.47
CA GLY A 138 -3.78 1.24 14.90
C GLY A 138 -5.22 1.33 15.41
N SER A 139 -6.11 0.48 14.86
CA SER A 139 -7.53 0.41 15.22
C SER A 139 -8.23 1.76 15.16
N MET A 140 -8.00 2.50 14.08
CA MET A 140 -8.53 3.85 13.88
C MET A 140 -10.05 3.87 13.94
N GLU A 141 -10.70 2.81 13.44
CA GLU A 141 -12.16 2.66 13.37
C GLU A 141 -12.84 2.75 14.74
N LEU A 142 -12.11 2.43 15.82
CA LEU A 142 -12.62 2.53 17.17
C LEU A 142 -12.80 3.98 17.63
N ALA A 143 -11.98 4.90 17.18
CA ALA A 143 -11.93 6.28 17.68
C ALA A 143 -13.27 7.03 17.58
N PRO A 144 -13.99 7.05 16.44
CA PRO A 144 -15.30 7.71 16.37
C PRO A 144 -16.35 7.03 17.23
N LEU A 145 -16.24 5.73 17.48
CA LEU A 145 -17.21 4.96 18.26
C LEU A 145 -17.15 5.26 19.75
N VAL A 146 -15.98 5.63 20.26
CA VAL A 146 -15.75 5.93 21.68
C VAL A 146 -15.58 7.43 21.96
N GLY A 147 -15.81 8.28 20.95
CA GLY A 147 -15.74 9.73 21.10
C GLY A 147 -14.34 10.33 21.17
N LEU A 148 -13.31 9.58 20.74
CA LEU A 148 -11.93 10.08 20.68
C LEU A 148 -11.70 11.05 19.51
N GLY A 149 -12.45 10.92 18.44
CA GLY A 149 -12.43 11.81 17.29
C GLY A 149 -13.76 11.83 16.55
N ASP A 150 -13.98 12.86 15.75
CA ASP A 150 -15.17 12.97 14.91
C ASP A 150 -15.02 12.10 13.66
N TYR A 151 -13.85 12.20 13.01
CA TYR A 151 -13.45 11.44 11.82
C TYR A 151 -12.14 10.73 12.04
N ILE A 152 -11.85 9.82 11.14
CA ILE A 152 -10.53 9.21 10.96
C ILE A 152 -10.01 9.52 9.57
N VAL A 153 -8.70 9.46 9.42
CA VAL A 153 -8.01 9.40 8.12
C VAL A 153 -7.23 8.10 8.09
N ASP A 154 -7.58 7.24 7.15
CA ASP A 154 -6.92 5.94 6.99
C ASP A 154 -6.97 5.46 5.53
N VAL A 155 -6.19 4.44 5.23
CA VAL A 155 -6.23 3.77 3.93
C VAL A 155 -7.43 2.85 3.85
N VAL A 156 -8.12 2.91 2.73
CA VAL A 156 -9.33 2.13 2.45
C VAL A 156 -9.17 1.41 1.12
N ASP A 157 -9.34 0.10 1.13
CA ASP A 157 -9.40 -0.71 -0.09
C ASP A 157 -10.87 -0.97 -0.48
N THR A 158 -11.52 -1.94 0.16
CA THR A 158 -12.92 -2.29 -0.10
C THR A 158 -13.92 -1.54 0.79
N GLY A 159 -13.47 -0.98 1.90
CA GLY A 159 -14.31 -0.37 2.92
C GLY A 159 -15.01 -1.38 3.85
N ASN A 160 -14.70 -2.66 3.76
CA ASN A 160 -15.35 -3.70 4.57
C ASN A 160 -15.10 -3.50 6.07
N THR A 161 -13.88 -3.14 6.47
CA THR A 161 -13.55 -2.88 7.88
C THR A 161 -14.31 -1.68 8.42
N LEU A 162 -14.45 -0.61 7.64
CA LEU A 162 -15.26 0.55 8.02
C LEU A 162 -16.73 0.14 8.24
N ARG A 163 -17.33 -0.53 7.28
CA ARG A 163 -18.73 -0.96 7.35
C ARG A 163 -18.99 -1.92 8.52
N ALA A 164 -18.07 -2.84 8.78
CA ALA A 164 -18.16 -3.76 9.91
C ALA A 164 -18.19 -3.04 11.27
N ASN A 165 -17.64 -1.82 11.34
CA ASN A 165 -17.60 -0.98 12.54
C ASN A 165 -18.60 0.18 12.51
N GLY A 166 -19.56 0.19 11.59
CA GLY A 166 -20.59 1.24 11.49
C GLY A 166 -20.05 2.58 10.99
N LEU A 167 -18.94 2.57 10.27
CA LEU A 167 -18.35 3.74 9.64
C LEU A 167 -18.55 3.70 8.12
N GLU A 168 -18.46 4.87 7.51
CA GLU A 168 -18.48 5.03 6.06
C GLU A 168 -17.34 5.94 5.59
N PRO A 169 -16.77 5.69 4.40
CA PRO A 169 -15.83 6.62 3.79
C PRO A 169 -16.57 7.89 3.40
N LEU A 170 -15.93 9.05 3.60
CA LEU A 170 -16.48 10.37 3.31
C LEU A 170 -15.83 11.00 2.10
N GLU A 171 -14.55 11.34 2.19
CA GLU A 171 -13.81 12.02 1.13
C GLU A 171 -12.54 11.28 0.78
N GLU A 172 -12.22 11.21 -0.51
CA GLU A 172 -10.95 10.68 -1.01
C GLU A 172 -9.89 11.78 -0.96
N ILE A 173 -8.81 11.55 -0.22
CA ILE A 173 -7.66 12.46 -0.17
C ILE A 173 -6.75 12.19 -1.36
N CYS A 174 -6.35 10.92 -1.56
CA CYS A 174 -5.55 10.51 -2.71
C CYS A 174 -5.60 8.99 -2.92
N LYS A 175 -5.24 8.57 -4.13
CA LYS A 175 -4.97 7.18 -4.46
C LYS A 175 -3.56 6.80 -4.00
N VAL A 176 -3.40 5.57 -3.53
CA VAL A 176 -2.17 5.03 -2.98
C VAL A 176 -1.80 3.74 -3.69
N SER A 177 -0.53 3.62 -4.03
CA SER A 177 0.10 2.38 -4.48
C SER A 177 1.47 2.23 -3.81
N SER A 178 2.02 1.02 -3.81
CA SER A 178 3.35 0.78 -3.26
C SER A 178 4.45 1.17 -4.25
N ARG A 179 5.47 1.80 -3.72
CA ARG A 179 6.62 2.33 -4.47
C ARG A 179 7.89 1.59 -4.10
N LEU A 180 8.74 1.41 -5.10
CA LEU A 180 10.12 1.01 -4.86
C LEU A 180 10.94 2.26 -4.53
N ILE A 181 11.65 2.20 -3.41
CA ILE A 181 12.55 3.28 -2.97
C ILE A 181 13.98 2.76 -2.87
N VAL A 182 14.93 3.61 -3.14
CA VAL A 182 16.36 3.28 -3.14
C VAL A 182 17.14 4.33 -2.36
N ASN A 183 18.05 3.89 -1.50
CA ASN A 183 18.99 4.78 -0.83
C ASN A 183 19.88 5.48 -1.85
N LYS A 184 20.02 6.80 -1.77
CA LYS A 184 20.80 7.60 -2.74
C LYS A 184 22.27 7.18 -2.84
N ALA A 185 22.91 6.85 -1.72
CA ALA A 185 24.30 6.41 -1.71
C ALA A 185 24.45 5.00 -2.28
N SER A 186 23.52 4.09 -1.97
CA SER A 186 23.47 2.75 -2.54
C SER A 186 23.24 2.80 -4.04
N PHE A 187 22.37 3.67 -4.51
CA PHE A 187 22.12 3.86 -5.94
C PHE A 187 23.41 4.21 -6.70
N LYS A 188 24.25 5.08 -6.13
CA LYS A 188 25.53 5.45 -6.75
C LYS A 188 26.58 4.33 -6.68
N ARG A 189 26.67 3.62 -5.55
CA ARG A 189 27.76 2.66 -5.30
C ARG A 189 27.49 1.25 -5.77
N LYS A 190 26.24 0.89 -5.98
CA LYS A 190 25.80 -0.49 -6.29
C LYS A 190 25.02 -0.59 -7.60
N GLN A 191 25.29 0.31 -8.54
CA GLN A 191 24.57 0.40 -9.82
C GLN A 191 24.55 -0.93 -10.58
N ASP A 192 25.67 -1.65 -10.60
CA ASP A 192 25.81 -2.92 -11.32
C ASP A 192 24.84 -4.00 -10.82
N LEU A 193 24.50 -3.97 -9.52
CA LEU A 193 23.53 -4.88 -8.94
C LEU A 193 22.10 -4.33 -9.02
N LEU A 194 21.94 -3.04 -8.87
CA LEU A 194 20.62 -2.38 -8.81
C LEU A 194 19.97 -2.27 -10.19
N ASN A 195 20.70 -1.81 -11.20
CA ASN A 195 20.12 -1.51 -12.51
C ASN A 195 19.44 -2.71 -13.18
N PRO A 196 20.02 -3.93 -13.19
CA PRO A 196 19.34 -5.09 -13.75
C PRO A 196 18.03 -5.43 -13.01
N ILE A 197 18.02 -5.32 -11.69
CA ILE A 197 16.84 -5.58 -10.87
C ILE A 197 15.76 -4.54 -11.15
N LEU A 198 16.10 -3.27 -11.16
CA LEU A 198 15.18 -2.18 -11.45
C LEU A 198 14.57 -2.30 -12.84
N ALA A 199 15.39 -2.56 -13.86
CA ALA A 199 14.93 -2.75 -15.23
C ALA A 199 13.98 -3.94 -15.38
N GLN A 200 14.25 -5.05 -14.70
CA GLN A 200 13.40 -6.24 -14.73
C GLN A 200 12.07 -5.98 -14.01
N LEU A 201 12.09 -5.29 -12.88
CA LEU A 201 10.87 -4.92 -12.15
C LEU A 201 10.01 -3.94 -12.94
N GLU A 202 10.61 -2.95 -13.58
CA GLU A 202 9.92 -2.00 -14.46
C GLU A 202 9.21 -2.72 -15.60
N LYS A 203 9.90 -3.65 -16.26
CA LYS A 203 9.34 -4.48 -17.32
C LYS A 203 8.17 -5.34 -16.80
N ALA A 204 8.34 -6.00 -15.66
CA ALA A 204 7.31 -6.84 -15.07
C ALA A 204 6.05 -6.05 -14.69
N VAL A 205 6.20 -4.85 -14.16
CA VAL A 205 5.09 -3.95 -13.85
C VAL A 205 4.36 -3.52 -15.12
N ALA A 206 5.09 -3.13 -16.17
CA ALA A 206 4.51 -2.73 -17.46
C ALA A 206 3.70 -3.88 -18.11
N GLU A 207 4.25 -5.10 -18.14
CA GLU A 207 3.56 -6.28 -18.66
C GLU A 207 2.29 -6.60 -17.87
N ARG A 208 2.33 -6.46 -16.55
CA ARG A 208 1.19 -6.68 -15.65
C ARG A 208 0.06 -5.69 -15.90
N GLU A 209 0.38 -4.41 -16.07
CA GLU A 209 -0.61 -3.37 -16.37
C GLU A 209 -1.26 -3.56 -17.75
N LEU A 210 -0.49 -3.97 -18.76
CA LEU A 210 -1.02 -4.32 -20.08
C LEU A 210 -1.99 -5.52 -20.00
N ALA A 211 -1.65 -6.56 -19.26
CA ALA A 211 -2.52 -7.72 -19.06
C ALA A 211 -3.85 -7.35 -18.38
N LYS A 212 -3.82 -6.45 -17.39
CA LYS A 212 -5.02 -5.92 -16.72
C LYS A 212 -5.91 -5.11 -17.67
N GLN A 213 -5.32 -4.29 -18.53
CA GLN A 213 -6.06 -3.51 -19.52
C GLN A 213 -6.74 -4.42 -20.55
N SER A 214 -6.05 -5.44 -21.07
CA SER A 214 -6.59 -6.43 -21.98
C SER A 214 -7.75 -7.21 -21.37
N ALA A 215 -7.62 -7.65 -20.11
CA ALA A 215 -8.69 -8.34 -19.39
C ALA A 215 -9.94 -7.46 -19.23
N LYS A 216 -9.78 -6.18 -18.89
CA LYS A 216 -10.88 -5.23 -18.79
C LYS A 216 -11.59 -5.02 -20.15
N LEU A 217 -10.83 -4.94 -21.23
CA LEU A 217 -11.39 -4.78 -22.58
C LEU A 217 -12.21 -6.02 -22.97
N CYS A 218 -11.72 -7.22 -22.72
CA CYS A 218 -12.46 -8.46 -22.97
C CYS A 218 -13.79 -8.51 -22.20
N ILE A 219 -13.81 -8.11 -20.94
CA ILE A 219 -15.03 -8.09 -20.13
C ILE A 219 -16.03 -7.05 -20.66
N SER A 220 -15.57 -5.93 -21.18
CA SER A 220 -16.44 -4.88 -21.75
C SER A 220 -17.03 -5.25 -23.12
N ILE A 221 -16.33 -6.09 -23.89
CA ILE A 221 -16.76 -6.53 -25.22
C ILE A 221 -17.71 -7.74 -25.14
N PHE A 222 -17.56 -8.59 -24.13
CA PHE A 222 -18.44 -9.73 -23.87
C PHE A 222 -19.14 -9.57 -22.52
N PRO A 223 -20.22 -8.82 -22.40
CA PRO A 223 -21.05 -8.85 -21.19
C PRO A 223 -21.63 -10.26 -21.06
N PHE A 224 -21.28 -10.91 -19.97
CA PHE A 224 -21.76 -12.25 -19.62
C PHE A 224 -23.29 -12.25 -19.64
N GLN A 225 -23.92 -12.90 -20.61
CA GLN A 225 -25.36 -13.15 -20.62
C GLN A 225 -25.68 -14.10 -19.44
N LYS A 226 -25.99 -13.51 -18.29
CA LYS A 226 -26.73 -14.20 -17.25
C LYS A 226 -28.19 -14.31 -17.73
N ASN A 227 -28.54 -15.37 -18.45
CA ASN A 227 -29.91 -15.88 -18.56
C ASN A 227 -29.93 -17.07 -19.52
N LEU A 228 -29.58 -18.23 -19.02
CA LEU A 228 -30.07 -19.51 -19.55
C LEU A 228 -30.39 -20.40 -18.34
N THR A 229 -31.60 -20.25 -17.83
CA THR A 229 -32.24 -21.29 -17.03
C THR A 229 -32.60 -22.44 -17.98
N PRO A 230 -32.14 -23.68 -17.74
CA PRO A 230 -32.65 -24.81 -18.51
C PRO A 230 -34.11 -25.09 -18.06
N LYS A 231 -35.02 -25.03 -19.01
CA LYS A 231 -36.39 -25.54 -18.79
C LYS A 231 -36.33 -27.06 -18.65
N PRO A 232 -37.05 -27.65 -17.69
CA PRO A 232 -37.14 -29.10 -17.61
C PRO A 232 -37.97 -29.61 -18.78
N PHE A 233 -37.41 -30.54 -19.53
CA PHE A 233 -38.16 -31.38 -20.48
C PHE A 233 -38.98 -32.40 -19.66
N PHE A 234 -40.30 -32.29 -19.72
CA PHE A 234 -41.20 -33.37 -19.40
C PHE A 234 -41.37 -34.23 -20.66
N PHE A 235 -41.04 -35.51 -20.56
CA PHE A 235 -41.49 -36.53 -21.48
C PHE A 235 -42.76 -37.17 -20.92
N CYS A 236 -43.82 -37.23 -21.76
CA CYS A 236 -44.92 -38.17 -21.64
C CYS A 236 -44.44 -39.53 -22.07
#